data_7eab64c649b58122988698e2932c0acb
#
_entry.id   7eab64c649b58122988698e2932c0acb
#
_cell.length_a   1.000
_cell.length_b   1.000
_cell.length_c   1.000
_cell.angle_alpha   90.00
_cell.angle_beta   90.00
_cell.angle_gamma   90.00
#
_symmetry.space_group_name_H-M   'P 1'
#
loop_
_entity.id
_entity.type
_entity.pdbx_description
1 polymer ?
#
loop_
_entity_poly.entity_id
_entity_poly.type
_entity_poly.pdbx_seq_one_letter_code
_entity_poly.pdbx_strand_id
1 'polypeptide(L)'
;VLILQGENNLSMEQHKIYSITGETDLPIYFVDDNITMDQIYKLKDDINALGIKLLIIDPMYLLFGSGDINRHQDIVERLEILSRLSKETGCAVMLIHHSRKLERGAKIQTSDMYGSAFIEGWYESMILLQRTSNNSSRMTTFFRNHKSGDVYDLVVDDNMGCKAYKRKDETAYAEEPKKLVKLKKGNNEDEK
;
A
#
# COMPACT_ATOMS: atom_id res chain seq x y z
N VAL A 1 1.00 -14.07 -7.95
CA VAL A 1 0.47 -12.70 -7.76
C VAL A 1 -0.79 -12.53 -8.59
N LEU A 2 -1.81 -11.87 -8.05
CA LEU A 2 -3.01 -11.47 -8.77
C LEU A 2 -3.07 -9.94 -8.81
N ILE A 3 -3.28 -9.34 -9.99
CA ILE A 3 -3.30 -7.89 -10.18
C ILE A 3 -4.66 -7.48 -10.74
N LEU A 4 -5.36 -6.62 -10.02
CA LEU A 4 -6.52 -5.88 -10.52
C LEU A 4 -6.01 -4.56 -11.09
N GLN A 5 -6.04 -4.44 -12.41
CA GLN A 5 -5.51 -3.28 -13.13
C GLN A 5 -6.64 -2.48 -13.76
N GLY A 6 -6.63 -1.15 -13.55
CA GLY A 6 -7.67 -0.26 -14.07
C GLY A 6 -7.16 0.93 -14.88
N GLU A 7 -5.86 1.14 -14.95
CA GLU A 7 -5.30 2.28 -15.69
C GLU A 7 -4.65 1.90 -17.02
N ASN A 8 -4.06 0.73 -17.11
CA ASN A 8 -3.35 0.28 -18.29
C ASN A 8 -4.01 -0.95 -18.90
N ASN A 9 -3.83 -1.15 -20.20
CA ASN A 9 -4.27 -2.38 -20.83
C ASN A 9 -3.29 -3.54 -20.56
N LEU A 10 -3.81 -4.76 -20.66
CA LEU A 10 -3.06 -5.98 -20.36
C LEU A 10 -1.77 -6.11 -21.19
N SER A 11 -1.79 -5.73 -22.47
CA SER A 11 -0.61 -5.80 -23.35
C SER A 11 0.53 -4.91 -22.87
N MET A 12 0.20 -3.73 -22.33
CA MET A 12 1.21 -2.83 -21.77
C MET A 12 1.83 -3.42 -20.49
N GLU A 13 1.01 -4.03 -19.63
CA GLU A 13 1.51 -4.65 -18.41
C GLU A 13 2.40 -5.88 -18.71
N GLN A 14 1.99 -6.72 -19.63
CA GLN A 14 2.81 -7.83 -20.09
C GLN A 14 4.15 -7.36 -20.68
N HIS A 15 4.14 -6.29 -21.48
CA HIS A 15 5.37 -5.74 -22.03
C HIS A 15 6.30 -5.19 -20.94
N LYS A 16 5.77 -4.49 -19.95
CA LYS A 16 6.56 -4.01 -18.80
C LYS A 16 7.21 -5.15 -18.03
N ILE A 17 6.44 -6.19 -17.72
CA ILE A 17 6.94 -7.37 -17.00
C ILE A 17 8.06 -8.03 -17.80
N TYR A 18 7.85 -8.26 -19.09
CA TYR A 18 8.87 -8.84 -19.95
C TYR A 18 10.14 -7.97 -20.04
N SER A 19 9.98 -6.66 -20.13
CA SER A 19 11.13 -5.72 -20.18
C SER A 19 11.96 -5.75 -18.91
N ILE A 20 11.34 -6.03 -17.75
CA ILE A 20 12.03 -6.10 -16.44
C ILE A 20 12.65 -7.47 -16.21
N THR A 21 11.97 -8.54 -16.57
CA THR A 21 12.32 -9.91 -16.17
C THR A 21 12.94 -10.73 -17.28
N GLY A 22 12.65 -10.40 -18.54
CA GLY A 22 12.98 -11.23 -19.70
C GLY A 22 12.14 -12.51 -19.82
N GLU A 23 11.13 -12.69 -18.96
CA GLU A 23 10.33 -13.91 -18.85
C GLU A 23 8.87 -13.65 -19.21
N THR A 24 8.23 -14.65 -19.83
CA THR A 24 6.81 -14.59 -20.20
C THR A 24 5.92 -15.52 -19.38
N ASP A 25 6.52 -16.51 -18.71
CA ASP A 25 5.80 -17.54 -17.95
C ASP A 25 6.02 -17.35 -16.44
N LEU A 26 5.54 -16.23 -15.94
CA LEU A 26 5.56 -15.92 -14.52
C LEU A 26 4.19 -16.19 -13.90
N PRO A 27 4.11 -16.61 -12.62
CA PRO A 27 2.83 -16.81 -11.91
C PRO A 27 2.19 -15.46 -11.53
N ILE A 28 1.96 -14.62 -12.54
CA ILE A 28 1.31 -13.31 -12.45
C ILE A 28 0.03 -13.37 -13.27
N TYR A 29 -1.09 -13.17 -12.62
CA TYR A 29 -2.43 -13.20 -13.19
C TYR A 29 -2.99 -11.79 -13.18
N PHE A 30 -3.72 -11.44 -14.22
CA PHE A 30 -4.39 -10.16 -14.34
C PHE A 30 -5.90 -10.35 -14.41
N VAL A 31 -6.62 -9.44 -13.81
CA VAL A 31 -8.06 -9.29 -14.01
C VAL A 31 -8.27 -7.97 -14.74
N ASP A 32 -8.77 -8.05 -15.95
CA ASP A 32 -8.98 -6.91 -16.87
C ASP A 32 -10.44 -6.42 -16.87
N ASP A 33 -11.27 -6.97 -16.00
CA ASP A 33 -12.66 -6.58 -15.83
C ASP A 33 -12.81 -5.51 -14.76
N ASN A 34 -13.77 -4.61 -14.94
CA ASN A 34 -14.19 -3.66 -13.92
C ASN A 34 -14.84 -4.41 -12.75
N ILE A 35 -14.02 -4.86 -11.81
CA ILE A 35 -14.48 -5.63 -10.65
C ILE A 35 -15.04 -4.69 -9.59
N THR A 36 -16.29 -4.93 -9.21
CA THR A 36 -16.90 -4.29 -8.04
C THR A 36 -16.48 -4.96 -6.75
N MET A 37 -16.70 -4.30 -5.61
CA MET A 37 -16.36 -4.88 -4.29
C MET A 37 -17.01 -6.23 -4.02
N ASP A 38 -18.25 -6.44 -4.45
CA ASP A 38 -18.92 -7.74 -4.30
C ASP A 38 -18.23 -8.85 -5.11
N GLN A 39 -17.63 -8.49 -6.24
CA GLN A 39 -16.89 -9.41 -7.08
C GLN A 39 -15.49 -9.69 -6.53
N ILE A 40 -14.86 -8.73 -5.84
CA ILE A 40 -13.54 -8.95 -5.21
C ILE A 40 -13.61 -10.09 -4.20
N TYR A 41 -14.66 -10.18 -3.41
CA TYR A 41 -14.79 -11.30 -2.47
C TYR A 41 -14.94 -12.66 -3.16
N LYS A 42 -15.50 -12.69 -4.38
CA LYS A 42 -15.61 -13.91 -5.20
C LYS A 42 -14.25 -14.41 -5.69
N LEU A 43 -13.23 -13.55 -5.76
CA LEU A 43 -11.86 -13.97 -6.08
C LEU A 43 -11.24 -14.89 -5.02
N LYS A 44 -11.91 -15.10 -3.89
CA LYS A 44 -11.44 -16.01 -2.84
C LYS A 44 -11.16 -17.43 -3.36
N ASP A 45 -12.05 -17.94 -4.19
CA ASP A 45 -11.90 -19.29 -4.73
C ASP A 45 -10.74 -19.37 -5.73
N ASP A 46 -10.57 -18.35 -6.58
CA ASP A 46 -9.45 -18.27 -7.52
C ASP A 46 -8.11 -18.07 -6.78
N ILE A 47 -8.08 -17.24 -5.75
CA ILE A 47 -6.91 -17.02 -4.89
C ILE A 47 -6.44 -18.34 -4.28
N ASN A 48 -7.38 -19.14 -3.76
CA ASN A 48 -7.07 -20.44 -3.16
C ASN A 48 -6.64 -21.45 -4.21
N ALA A 49 -7.39 -21.57 -5.32
CA ALA A 49 -7.12 -22.53 -6.39
C ALA A 49 -5.77 -22.32 -7.07
N LEU A 50 -5.39 -21.04 -7.30
CA LEU A 50 -4.12 -20.67 -7.92
C LEU A 50 -2.98 -20.46 -6.91
N GLY A 51 -3.24 -20.60 -5.61
CA GLY A 51 -2.23 -20.42 -4.57
C GLY A 51 -1.69 -18.98 -4.48
N ILE A 52 -2.50 -17.97 -4.81
CA ILE A 52 -2.11 -16.57 -4.82
C ILE A 52 -1.69 -16.12 -3.41
N LYS A 53 -0.54 -15.46 -3.30
CA LYS A 53 0.00 -14.94 -2.03
C LYS A 53 -0.02 -13.42 -1.95
N LEU A 54 -0.22 -12.74 -3.06
CA LEU A 54 -0.30 -11.28 -3.13
C LEU A 54 -1.37 -10.86 -4.12
N LEU A 55 -2.33 -10.09 -3.65
CA LEU A 55 -3.33 -9.38 -4.46
C LEU A 55 -2.92 -7.91 -4.53
N ILE A 56 -2.73 -7.38 -5.73
CA ILE A 56 -2.43 -5.96 -5.98
C ILE A 56 -3.66 -5.32 -6.61
N ILE A 57 -4.07 -4.16 -6.11
CA ILE A 57 -5.18 -3.37 -6.64
C ILE A 57 -4.62 -2.01 -7.07
N ASP A 58 -4.61 -1.77 -8.38
CA ASP A 58 -4.00 -0.61 -9.03
C ASP A 58 -4.97 0.07 -9.99
N PRO A 59 -5.50 1.21 -9.63
CA PRO A 59 -5.39 1.89 -8.33
C PRO A 59 -6.54 1.56 -7.35
N MET A 60 -6.38 1.96 -6.09
CA MET A 60 -7.36 1.73 -5.03
C MET A 60 -8.78 2.24 -5.35
N TYR A 61 -8.92 3.33 -6.12
CA TYR A 61 -10.25 3.88 -6.43
C TYR A 61 -11.13 2.92 -7.22
N LEU A 62 -10.58 1.89 -7.88
CA LEU A 62 -11.36 0.83 -8.53
C LEU A 62 -12.35 0.16 -7.57
N LEU A 63 -11.99 0.10 -6.29
CA LEU A 63 -12.84 -0.49 -5.25
C LEU A 63 -14.13 0.29 -5.01
N PHE A 64 -14.16 1.56 -5.40
CA PHE A 64 -15.25 2.45 -5.03
C PHE A 64 -16.38 2.48 -6.06
N GLY A 65 -16.11 2.16 -7.33
CA GLY A 65 -17.13 2.22 -8.38
C GLY A 65 -17.80 3.59 -8.38
N SER A 66 -19.12 3.60 -8.06
CA SER A 66 -19.89 4.82 -7.89
C SER A 66 -19.86 5.41 -6.47
N GLY A 67 -19.12 4.79 -5.54
CA GLY A 67 -18.99 5.26 -4.16
C GLY A 67 -18.04 6.46 -4.05
N ASP A 68 -18.15 7.18 -2.94
CA ASP A 68 -17.30 8.35 -2.67
C ASP A 68 -16.12 7.95 -1.77
N ILE A 69 -14.91 8.07 -2.31
CA ILE A 69 -13.67 7.80 -1.57
C ILE A 69 -13.47 8.72 -0.35
N ASN A 70 -14.23 9.80 -0.25
CA ASN A 70 -14.19 10.71 0.91
C ASN A 70 -15.23 10.34 1.98
N ARG A 71 -16.18 9.43 1.67
CA ARG A 71 -17.15 8.98 2.66
C ARG A 71 -16.55 7.90 3.53
N HIS A 72 -16.46 8.20 4.81
CA HIS A 72 -15.91 7.32 5.84
C HIS A 72 -16.48 5.88 5.76
N GLN A 73 -17.79 5.77 5.71
CA GLN A 73 -18.49 4.49 5.71
C GLN A 73 -18.11 3.62 4.52
N ASP A 74 -18.05 4.22 3.34
CA ASP A 74 -17.72 3.54 2.09
C ASP A 74 -16.28 2.98 2.11
N ILE A 75 -15.34 3.70 2.74
CA ILE A 75 -13.97 3.23 2.89
C ILE A 75 -13.89 2.05 3.86
N VAL A 76 -14.49 2.19 5.04
CA VAL A 76 -14.42 1.17 6.10
C VAL A 76 -14.95 -0.16 5.61
N GLU A 77 -16.16 -0.17 5.00
CA GLU A 77 -16.77 -1.39 4.48
C GLU A 77 -15.88 -2.12 3.48
N ARG A 78 -15.23 -1.38 2.58
CA ARG A 78 -14.34 -1.95 1.55
C ARG A 78 -13.06 -2.51 2.14
N LEU A 79 -12.45 -1.79 3.05
CA LEU A 79 -11.24 -2.25 3.74
C LEU A 79 -11.51 -3.47 4.63
N GLU A 80 -12.71 -3.56 5.22
CA GLU A 80 -13.15 -4.74 5.98
C GLU A 80 -13.30 -5.98 5.09
N ILE A 81 -13.85 -5.83 3.88
CA ILE A 81 -13.96 -6.92 2.91
C ILE A 81 -12.57 -7.44 2.53
N LEU A 82 -11.62 -6.54 2.25
CA LEU A 82 -10.24 -6.91 1.93
C LEU A 82 -9.53 -7.57 3.11
N SER A 83 -9.75 -7.06 4.32
CA SER A 83 -9.18 -7.66 5.54
C SER A 83 -9.71 -9.07 5.76
N ARG A 84 -11.00 -9.30 5.51
CA ARG A 84 -11.61 -10.62 5.60
C ARG A 84 -11.05 -11.56 4.54
N LEU A 85 -10.96 -11.10 3.28
CA LEU A 85 -10.37 -11.88 2.19
C LEU A 85 -8.94 -12.30 2.53
N SER A 86 -8.12 -11.36 3.00
CA SER A 86 -6.73 -11.64 3.41
C SER A 86 -6.66 -12.68 4.54
N LYS A 87 -7.48 -12.55 5.57
CA LYS A 87 -7.50 -13.51 6.70
C LYS A 87 -7.94 -14.91 6.28
N GLU A 88 -8.92 -15.01 5.40
CA GLU A 88 -9.49 -16.30 4.99
C GLU A 88 -8.62 -17.05 3.97
N THR A 89 -7.83 -16.34 3.18
CA THR A 89 -6.97 -16.92 2.14
C THR A 89 -5.49 -16.98 2.50
N GLY A 90 -5.06 -16.20 3.51
CA GLY A 90 -3.64 -15.98 3.79
C GLY A 90 -2.92 -15.18 2.68
N CYS A 91 -3.67 -14.49 1.82
CA CYS A 91 -3.15 -13.65 0.75
C CYS A 91 -2.92 -12.23 1.26
N ALA A 92 -1.73 -11.68 1.07
CA ALA A 92 -1.46 -10.26 1.35
C ALA A 92 -2.20 -9.38 0.34
N VAL A 93 -2.68 -8.21 0.78
CA VAL A 93 -3.33 -7.23 -0.08
C VAL A 93 -2.49 -5.97 -0.15
N MET A 94 -2.15 -5.54 -1.35
CA MET A 94 -1.45 -4.28 -1.64
C MET A 94 -2.40 -3.35 -2.39
N LEU A 95 -2.63 -2.15 -1.84
CA LEU A 95 -3.39 -1.10 -2.49
C LEU A 95 -2.42 -0.04 -3.03
N ILE A 96 -2.55 0.29 -4.31
CA ILE A 96 -1.84 1.42 -4.92
C ILE A 96 -2.76 2.63 -4.90
N HIS A 97 -2.27 3.72 -4.34
CA HIS A 97 -3.06 4.91 -4.11
C HIS A 97 -2.27 6.18 -4.40
N HIS A 98 -2.92 7.16 -4.99
CA HIS A 98 -2.30 8.43 -5.28
C HIS A 98 -2.27 9.34 -4.04
N SER A 99 -1.16 10.04 -3.85
CA SER A 99 -1.09 11.13 -2.88
C SER A 99 -1.71 12.42 -3.46
N ARG A 100 -2.10 13.34 -2.58
CA ARG A 100 -2.41 14.70 -3.01
C ARG A 100 -1.18 15.37 -3.64
N LYS A 101 -1.41 16.35 -4.49
CA LYS A 101 -0.30 17.14 -5.06
C LYS A 101 0.40 17.92 -3.94
N LEU A 102 1.69 17.74 -3.85
CA LEU A 102 2.54 18.45 -2.90
C LEU A 102 3.18 19.66 -3.57
N GLU A 103 3.50 20.68 -2.75
CA GLU A 103 4.33 21.78 -3.18
C GLU A 103 5.73 21.29 -3.56
N ARG A 104 6.38 22.01 -4.47
CA ARG A 104 7.72 21.64 -4.95
C ARG A 104 8.72 21.65 -3.79
N GLY A 105 9.35 20.50 -3.56
CA GLY A 105 10.33 20.32 -2.48
C GLY A 105 9.74 19.88 -1.13
N ALA A 106 8.43 19.82 -0.99
CA ALA A 106 7.82 19.26 0.21
C ALA A 106 8.12 17.77 0.31
N LYS A 107 8.36 17.28 1.53
CA LYS A 107 8.51 15.84 1.80
C LYS A 107 7.11 15.24 1.94
N ILE A 108 6.89 14.10 1.28
CA ILE A 108 5.64 13.34 1.40
C ILE A 108 5.50 12.78 2.82
N GLN A 109 4.30 12.84 3.36
CA GLN A 109 3.94 12.30 4.68
C GLN A 109 2.75 11.35 4.56
N THR A 110 2.48 10.56 5.59
CA THR A 110 1.33 9.64 5.62
C THR A 110 0.00 10.38 5.48
N SER A 111 -0.08 11.59 6.03
CA SER A 111 -1.24 12.50 5.93
C SER A 111 -1.49 13.05 4.51
N ASP A 112 -0.54 12.86 3.58
CA ASP A 112 -0.67 13.31 2.19
C ASP A 112 -1.39 12.29 1.30
N MET A 113 -1.79 11.16 1.84
CA MET A 113 -2.67 10.24 1.14
C MET A 113 -4.03 10.88 0.90
N TYR A 114 -4.49 10.78 -0.34
CA TYR A 114 -5.82 11.25 -0.69
C TYR A 114 -6.86 10.32 -0.06
N GLY A 115 -7.81 10.88 0.68
CA GLY A 115 -8.87 10.11 1.34
C GLY A 115 -8.84 10.25 2.86
N SER A 116 -9.40 9.28 3.53
CA SER A 116 -9.67 9.33 4.94
C SER A 116 -8.47 8.87 5.80
N ALA A 117 -8.35 9.43 7.01
CA ALA A 117 -7.47 8.95 8.08
C ALA A 117 -7.65 7.44 8.42
N PHE A 118 -8.74 6.83 7.94
CA PHE A 118 -9.00 5.40 8.13
C PHE A 118 -8.04 4.51 7.33
N ILE A 119 -7.61 4.96 6.15
CA ILE A 119 -6.58 4.27 5.38
C ILE A 119 -5.30 4.20 6.20
N GLU A 120 -4.94 5.29 6.88
CA GLU A 120 -3.79 5.34 7.78
C GLU A 120 -3.93 4.39 8.97
N GLY A 121 -5.14 4.17 9.45
CA GLY A 121 -5.44 3.18 10.50
C GLY A 121 -5.46 1.72 10.02
N TRP A 122 -5.59 1.47 8.73
CA TRP A 122 -5.80 0.12 8.18
C TRP A 122 -4.50 -0.60 7.79
N TYR A 123 -3.53 0.10 7.19
CA TYR A 123 -2.32 -0.55 6.69
C TYR A 123 -1.45 -1.09 7.84
N GLU A 124 -0.77 -2.19 7.60
CA GLU A 124 0.30 -2.71 8.46
C GLU A 124 1.67 -2.25 7.99
N SER A 125 1.82 -2.06 6.70
CA SER A 125 3.01 -1.52 6.05
C SER A 125 2.58 -0.55 4.97
N MET A 126 3.28 0.59 4.87
CA MET A 126 3.05 1.59 3.82
C MET A 126 4.37 1.93 3.15
N ILE A 127 4.32 2.10 1.85
CA ILE A 127 5.44 2.59 1.04
C ILE A 127 4.98 3.90 0.38
N LEU A 128 5.65 4.99 0.70
CA LEU A 128 5.46 6.27 0.01
C LEU A 128 6.52 6.45 -1.05
N LEU A 129 6.10 6.69 -2.29
CA LEU A 129 6.98 6.97 -3.42
C LEU A 129 6.82 8.44 -3.82
N GLN A 130 7.91 9.18 -3.80
CA GLN A 130 7.96 10.58 -4.23
C GLN A 130 8.97 10.73 -5.35
N ARG A 131 8.51 11.15 -6.52
CA ARG A 131 9.39 11.44 -7.65
C ARG A 131 10.31 12.61 -7.30
N THR A 132 11.61 12.45 -7.45
CA THR A 132 12.63 13.48 -7.18
C THR A 132 13.26 14.03 -8.45
N SER A 133 13.36 13.22 -9.51
CA SER A 133 13.82 13.63 -10.84
C SER A 133 13.18 12.75 -11.91
N ASN A 134 13.66 12.82 -13.17
CA ASN A 134 13.13 12.00 -14.26
C ASN A 134 13.32 10.50 -14.03
N ASN A 135 14.46 10.09 -13.48
CA ASN A 135 14.82 8.68 -13.28
C ASN A 135 14.94 8.31 -11.79
N SER A 136 14.58 9.21 -10.86
CA SER A 136 14.76 8.95 -9.44
C SER A 136 13.49 9.21 -8.66
N SER A 137 13.29 8.39 -7.65
CA SER A 137 12.22 8.54 -6.67
C SER A 137 12.76 8.29 -5.27
N ARG A 138 12.18 8.94 -4.28
CA ARG A 138 12.41 8.62 -2.88
C ARG A 138 11.34 7.65 -2.43
N MET A 139 11.76 6.56 -1.83
CA MET A 139 10.91 5.58 -1.18
C MET A 139 11.06 5.72 0.33
N THR A 140 9.94 5.88 1.02
CA THR A 140 9.89 5.91 2.48
C THR A 140 8.95 4.81 2.94
N THR A 141 9.43 3.97 3.87
CA THR A 141 8.65 2.85 4.39
C THR A 141 8.16 3.14 5.80
N PHE A 142 6.92 2.76 6.09
CA PHE A 142 6.29 2.86 7.40
C PHE A 142 5.74 1.50 7.79
N PHE A 143 5.94 1.13 9.05
CA PHE A 143 5.46 -0.14 9.60
C PHE A 143 4.74 0.12 10.91
N ARG A 144 3.55 -0.46 11.07
CA ARG A 144 2.77 -0.33 12.30
C ARG A 144 3.50 -0.90 13.52
N ASN A 145 4.16 -2.03 13.36
CA ASN A 145 4.74 -2.82 14.43
C ASN A 145 6.27 -2.68 14.55
N HIS A 146 6.88 -1.81 13.77
CA HIS A 146 8.32 -1.54 13.79
C HIS A 146 8.61 -0.09 14.14
N LYS A 147 9.73 0.14 14.85
CA LYS A 147 10.09 1.45 15.38
C LYS A 147 10.65 2.44 14.35
N SER A 148 11.09 1.96 13.20
CA SER A 148 11.72 2.81 12.19
C SER A 148 11.29 2.42 10.80
N GLY A 149 10.99 3.43 9.99
CA GLY A 149 10.89 3.28 8.54
C GLY A 149 12.21 3.70 7.91
N ASP A 150 12.62 2.96 6.93
CA ASP A 150 13.81 3.28 6.14
C ASP A 150 13.48 4.22 4.98
N VAL A 151 14.45 5.05 4.60
CA VAL A 151 14.36 5.92 3.42
C VAL A 151 15.39 5.44 2.39
N TYR A 152 14.92 5.28 1.16
CA TYR A 152 15.75 4.86 0.02
C TYR A 152 15.62 5.86 -1.13
N ASP A 153 16.71 6.10 -1.82
CA ASP A 153 16.69 6.69 -3.15
C ASP A 153 16.63 5.55 -4.17
N LEU A 154 15.57 5.54 -4.98
CA LEU A 154 15.38 4.60 -6.08
C LEU A 154 15.84 5.27 -7.37
N VAL A 155 16.65 4.59 -8.13
CA VAL A 155 17.12 5.03 -9.44
C VAL A 155 16.70 4.00 -10.48
N VAL A 156 15.98 4.44 -11.50
CA VAL A 156 15.54 3.61 -12.62
C VAL A 156 16.45 3.86 -13.80
N ASP A 157 17.00 2.80 -14.37
CA ASP A 157 17.81 2.85 -15.59
C ASP A 157 16.94 2.75 -16.87
N ASP A 158 17.57 2.90 -18.02
CA ASP A 158 16.91 2.89 -19.34
C ASP A 158 16.24 1.54 -19.68
N ASN A 159 16.66 0.46 -19.03
CA ASN A 159 16.08 -0.88 -19.18
C ASN A 159 15.02 -1.18 -18.11
N MET A 160 14.50 -0.15 -17.41
CA MET A 160 13.55 -0.26 -16.30
C MET A 160 14.09 -1.02 -15.07
N GLY A 161 15.38 -1.30 -15.03
CA GLY A 161 16.04 -1.83 -13.83
C GLY A 161 15.99 -0.79 -12.71
N CYS A 162 15.60 -1.20 -11.51
CA CYS A 162 15.52 -0.31 -10.35
C CYS A 162 16.59 -0.66 -9.32
N LYS A 163 17.38 0.33 -8.92
CA LYS A 163 18.35 0.20 -7.84
C LYS A 163 17.94 1.04 -6.64
N ALA A 164 18.02 0.46 -5.46
CA ALA A 164 17.68 1.10 -4.19
C ALA A 164 18.94 1.40 -3.37
N TYR A 165 19.12 2.64 -2.95
CA TYR A 165 20.21 3.09 -2.11
C TYR A 165 19.66 3.58 -0.78
N LYS A 166 19.98 2.84 0.30
CA LYS A 166 19.53 3.22 1.64
C LYS A 166 20.22 4.50 2.11
N ARG A 167 19.42 5.46 2.60
CA ARG A 167 19.94 6.69 3.20
C ARG A 167 20.27 6.44 4.68
N LYS A 168 21.53 6.61 5.06
CA LYS A 168 22.00 6.27 6.41
C LYS A 168 21.49 7.22 7.50
N ASP A 169 21.23 8.47 7.14
CA ASP A 169 20.95 9.56 8.09
C ASP A 169 19.49 10.01 8.08
N GLU A 170 18.61 9.34 7.34
CA GLU A 170 17.18 9.65 7.30
C GLU A 170 16.34 8.45 7.72
N THR A 171 15.40 8.69 8.63
CA THR A 171 14.35 7.74 8.99
C THR A 171 12.99 8.32 8.67
N ALA A 172 11.98 7.47 8.51
CA ALA A 172 10.61 7.89 8.27
C ALA A 172 10.01 8.68 9.45
N TYR A 173 10.51 8.43 10.64
CA TYR A 173 10.04 9.08 11.86
C TYR A 173 11.02 10.18 12.24
N ALA A 174 10.69 11.42 11.86
CA ALA A 174 11.45 12.63 12.23
C ALA A 174 11.12 13.12 13.65
N GLU A 175 10.12 12.56 14.31
CA GLU A 175 9.75 12.93 15.67
C GLU A 175 10.32 11.93 16.69
N GLU A 176 10.94 12.47 17.74
CA GLU A 176 11.32 11.69 18.92
C GLU A 176 10.07 10.95 19.45
N PRO A 177 10.21 9.68 19.90
CA PRO A 177 9.09 8.96 20.50
C PRO A 177 8.59 9.77 21.69
N LYS A 178 7.33 10.19 21.65
CA LYS A 178 6.66 10.80 22.80
C LYS A 178 6.94 9.92 24.01
N LYS A 179 7.63 10.49 25.03
CA LYS A 179 7.94 9.78 26.26
C LYS A 179 6.67 9.08 26.76
N LEU A 180 6.72 7.77 26.86
CA LEU A 180 5.65 6.99 27.45
C LEU A 180 5.35 7.59 28.83
N VAL A 181 4.19 8.21 28.96
CA VAL A 181 3.70 8.65 30.27
C VAL A 181 3.51 7.39 31.09
N LYS A 182 4.37 7.19 32.09
CA LYS A 182 4.19 6.10 33.05
C LYS A 182 2.83 6.31 33.70
N LEU A 183 1.88 5.43 33.43
CA LEU A 183 0.64 5.35 34.17
C LEU A 183 1.01 5.15 35.65
N LYS A 184 0.72 6.15 36.46
CA LYS A 184 0.83 6.01 37.90
C LYS A 184 -0.09 4.85 38.30
N LYS A 185 0.46 3.80 38.93
CA LYS A 185 -0.35 2.82 39.65
C LYS A 185 -1.21 3.59 40.65
N GLY A 186 -2.52 3.49 40.48
CA GLY A 186 -3.45 3.99 41.50
C GLY A 186 -3.15 3.29 42.82
N ASN A 187 -2.84 4.06 43.82
CA ASN A 187 -2.85 3.57 45.18
C ASN A 187 -4.30 3.26 45.57
N ASN A 188 -4.62 1.98 45.65
CA ASN A 188 -5.77 1.55 46.44
C ASN A 188 -5.37 1.65 47.91
N GLU A 189 -5.64 2.79 48.49
CA GLU A 189 -5.80 2.93 49.95
C GLU A 189 -7.20 3.46 50.15
N ASP A 190 -8.09 2.54 50.51
CA ASP A 190 -9.25 2.83 51.33
C ASP A 190 -9.87 1.50 51.74
N GLU A 191 -9.50 1.10 52.92
CA GLU A 191 -10.36 0.33 53.85
C GLU A 191 -9.92 0.62 55.28
N LYS A 192 -10.64 1.50 55.93
CA LYS A 192 -11.01 1.39 57.32
C LYS A 192 -12.29 2.14 57.59
#